data_36b11a4941d09375c4db5d70aff90736
#
_entry.id   36b11a4941d09375c4db5d70aff90736
#
_cell.length_a   1.000
_cell.length_b   1.000
_cell.length_c   1.000
_cell.angle_alpha   90.00
_cell.angle_beta   90.00
_cell.angle_gamma   90.00
#
_symmetry.space_group_name_H-M   'P 1'
#
loop_
_entity.id
_entity.type
_entity.pdbx_description
1 polymer ?
#
loop_
_entity_poly.entity_id
_entity_poly.type
_entity_poly.pdbx_seq_one_letter_code
_entity_poly.pdbx_strand_id
1 'polypeptide(L)'
;MVRNDEFFLRKWVAYYKEQLGASNLYVYFDGKDQVVPEFCSEINVCVKERVQGQVAAADRGRIDFLSSQAAELLKTYDMVIGTDVDEFLVVDPLLDVSLSEFLSALPERTSYSGLGIDVGQHLELEGEIDASKPFLEQRHYAQLSTRYSKSTVITEPVAWGSGFHRVRNSNFHIVKDLYLFHFGCVDMKRLEAKFSDKDKIATGWERHLKKRAKTIYNVTQGKIRPWNSWVPKARTIQNVVRPPYAWNKPAMFSMKIIVEIPERFRKLI
;
A
#
# COMPACT_ATOMS: atom_id res chain seq x y z
N MET A 1 4.70 -0.27 9.93
CA MET A 1 5.94 0.28 10.58
C MET A 1 6.43 1.46 9.78
N VAL A 2 6.78 2.57 10.45
CA VAL A 2 7.11 3.86 9.82
C VAL A 2 8.45 4.40 10.31
N ARG A 3 9.17 5.11 9.42
CA ARG A 3 10.36 5.89 9.76
C ARG A 3 10.42 7.19 8.95
N ASN A 4 10.41 8.33 9.65
CA ASN A 4 10.57 9.68 9.08
C ASN A 4 9.64 9.93 7.87
N ASP A 5 8.39 9.50 7.94
CA ASP A 5 7.41 9.70 6.86
C ASP A 5 6.05 10.19 7.40
N GLU A 6 6.08 11.31 8.12
CA GLU A 6 4.89 11.94 8.71
C GLU A 6 3.85 12.31 7.65
N PHE A 7 4.30 12.68 6.46
CA PHE A 7 3.44 13.07 5.34
C PHE A 7 2.41 12.00 4.98
N PHE A 8 2.85 10.76 4.79
CA PHE A 8 1.94 9.65 4.52
C PHE A 8 1.26 9.15 5.79
N LEU A 9 1.98 9.13 6.93
CA LEU A 9 1.42 8.67 8.19
C LEU A 9 0.16 9.46 8.59
N ARG A 10 0.16 10.78 8.42
CA ARG A 10 -1.00 11.64 8.71
C ARG A 10 -2.24 11.23 7.90
N LYS A 11 -2.07 10.99 6.62
CA LYS A 11 -3.14 10.51 5.74
C LYS A 11 -3.58 9.09 6.08
N TRP A 12 -2.62 8.22 6.37
CA TRP A 12 -2.88 6.84 6.76
C TRP A 12 -3.71 6.75 8.05
N VAL A 13 -3.33 7.51 9.07
CA VAL A 13 -4.08 7.57 10.34
C VAL A 13 -5.48 8.14 10.11
N ALA A 14 -5.62 9.25 9.37
CA ALA A 14 -6.93 9.86 9.11
C ALA A 14 -7.86 8.88 8.38
N TYR A 15 -7.39 8.26 7.30
CA TYR A 15 -8.17 7.31 6.51
C TYR A 15 -8.58 6.08 7.32
N TYR A 16 -7.62 5.37 7.92
CA TYR A 16 -7.95 4.14 8.62
C TYR A 16 -8.68 4.37 9.95
N LYS A 17 -8.53 5.54 10.59
CA LYS A 17 -9.35 5.94 11.74
C LYS A 17 -10.83 6.04 11.37
N GLU A 18 -11.13 6.59 10.21
CA GLU A 18 -12.50 6.65 9.68
C GLU A 18 -13.05 5.25 9.31
N GLN A 19 -12.23 4.41 8.67
CA GLN A 19 -12.64 3.10 8.17
C GLN A 19 -12.73 2.02 9.26
N LEU A 20 -11.90 2.08 10.30
CA LEU A 20 -11.72 0.98 11.26
C LEU A 20 -11.86 1.42 12.72
N GLY A 21 -11.87 2.72 13.01
CA GLY A 21 -11.81 3.27 14.37
C GLY A 21 -10.38 3.36 14.92
N ALA A 22 -10.11 4.36 15.74
CA ALA A 22 -8.77 4.68 16.26
C ALA A 22 -8.16 3.54 17.10
N SER A 23 -8.96 2.89 17.95
CA SER A 23 -8.52 1.80 18.83
C SER A 23 -8.01 0.54 18.08
N ASN A 24 -8.35 0.42 16.80
CA ASN A 24 -7.96 -0.71 15.94
C ASN A 24 -6.72 -0.42 15.08
N LEU A 25 -6.11 0.76 15.23
CA LEU A 25 -4.91 1.15 14.50
C LEU A 25 -3.66 0.91 15.33
N TYR A 26 -2.67 0.25 14.72
CA TYR A 26 -1.37 -0.08 15.35
C TYR A 26 -0.24 0.47 14.51
N VAL A 27 0.52 1.43 15.04
CA VAL A 27 1.67 2.05 14.36
C VAL A 27 2.96 1.74 15.12
N TYR A 28 3.92 1.15 14.41
CA TYR A 28 5.25 0.83 14.94
C TYR A 28 6.27 1.81 14.39
N PHE A 29 6.87 2.63 15.25
CA PHE A 29 7.95 3.55 14.90
C PHE A 29 9.28 2.82 14.91
N ASP A 30 10.03 2.87 13.79
CA ASP A 30 11.33 2.22 13.63
C ASP A 30 12.45 3.18 14.04
N GLY A 31 12.75 3.20 15.32
CA GLY A 31 13.79 3.99 15.96
C GLY A 31 13.26 4.90 17.08
N LYS A 32 13.93 4.85 18.25
CA LYS A 32 13.65 5.72 19.40
C LYS A 32 14.04 7.18 19.20
N ASP A 33 14.72 7.48 18.12
CA ASP A 33 15.13 8.80 17.67
C ASP A 33 14.01 9.59 16.96
N GLN A 34 12.82 9.00 16.83
CA GLN A 34 11.65 9.63 16.23
C GLN A 34 10.72 10.23 17.28
N VAL A 35 10.15 11.38 16.96
CA VAL A 35 9.05 11.96 17.75
C VAL A 35 7.73 11.38 17.25
N VAL A 36 6.90 10.90 18.17
CA VAL A 36 5.54 10.46 17.86
C VAL A 36 4.67 11.70 17.67
N PRO A 37 4.06 11.91 16.48
CA PRO A 37 3.22 13.07 16.24
C PRO A 37 1.94 13.06 17.10
N GLU A 38 1.45 14.24 17.49
CA GLU A 38 0.25 14.39 18.32
C GLU A 38 -1.00 13.74 17.71
N PHE A 39 -1.15 13.75 16.39
CA PHE A 39 -2.29 13.10 15.73
C PHE A 39 -2.30 11.56 15.87
N CYS A 40 -1.25 10.96 16.45
CA CYS A 40 -1.21 9.54 16.83
C CYS A 40 -1.67 9.27 18.27
N SER A 41 -2.10 10.28 19.03
CA SER A 41 -2.44 10.15 20.47
C SER A 41 -3.61 9.20 20.77
N GLU A 42 -4.51 9.01 19.80
CA GLU A 42 -5.71 8.19 19.96
C GLU A 42 -5.55 6.75 19.43
N ILE A 43 -4.41 6.40 18.85
CA ILE A 43 -4.14 5.09 18.25
C ILE A 43 -3.09 4.31 19.05
N ASN A 44 -2.95 3.02 18.77
CA ASN A 44 -1.93 2.21 19.43
C ASN A 44 -0.55 2.47 18.80
N VAL A 45 0.37 2.99 19.58
CA VAL A 45 1.73 3.33 19.14
C VAL A 45 2.75 2.48 19.88
N CYS A 46 3.70 1.92 19.14
CA CYS A 46 4.86 1.24 19.71
C CYS A 46 6.14 1.79 19.07
N VAL A 47 7.07 2.30 19.89
CA VAL A 47 8.39 2.76 19.45
C VAL A 47 9.41 1.65 19.67
N LYS A 48 10.11 1.25 18.63
CA LYS A 48 11.08 0.14 18.65
C LYS A 48 12.50 0.63 18.44
N GLU A 49 13.46 -0.24 18.74
CA GLU A 49 14.83 -0.04 18.27
C GLU A 49 14.88 -0.03 16.74
N ARG A 50 15.73 0.84 16.20
CA ARG A 50 15.92 0.95 14.74
C ARG A 50 16.37 -0.38 14.13
N VAL A 51 15.67 -0.85 13.11
CA VAL A 51 16.12 -1.99 12.30
C VAL A 51 17.33 -1.56 11.49
N GLN A 52 18.49 -2.19 11.75
CA GLN A 52 19.77 -1.87 11.08
C GLN A 52 20.07 -2.88 9.96
N GLY A 53 20.95 -2.48 9.04
CA GLY A 53 21.47 -3.34 7.98
C GLY A 53 21.01 -2.99 6.58
N GLN A 54 21.39 -3.83 5.63
CA GLN A 54 21.02 -3.67 4.21
C GLN A 54 19.51 -3.83 4.02
N VAL A 55 18.91 -3.09 3.10
CA VAL A 55 17.45 -3.01 2.84
C VAL A 55 16.77 -4.39 2.83
N ALA A 56 17.36 -5.39 2.16
CA ALA A 56 16.75 -6.71 2.05
C ALA A 56 16.72 -7.50 3.37
N ALA A 57 17.74 -7.34 4.23
CA ALA A 57 17.79 -7.97 5.55
C ALA A 57 16.87 -7.24 6.53
N ALA A 58 16.92 -5.91 6.52
CA ALA A 58 16.06 -5.05 7.32
C ALA A 58 14.57 -5.27 6.99
N ASP A 59 14.21 -5.39 5.69
CA ASP A 59 12.84 -5.68 5.28
C ASP A 59 12.36 -7.06 5.74
N ARG A 60 13.22 -8.09 5.71
CA ARG A 60 12.85 -9.41 6.28
C ARG A 60 12.58 -9.33 7.77
N GLY A 61 13.48 -8.73 8.56
CA GLY A 61 13.30 -8.56 10.00
C GLY A 61 12.05 -7.73 10.33
N ARG A 62 11.76 -6.69 9.55
CA ARG A 62 10.54 -5.90 9.65
C ARG A 62 9.29 -6.75 9.43
N ILE A 63 9.26 -7.55 8.38
CA ILE A 63 8.09 -8.38 8.02
C ILE A 63 7.90 -9.54 9.00
N ASP A 64 8.98 -10.18 9.45
CA ASP A 64 8.89 -11.25 10.46
C ASP A 64 8.34 -10.68 11.78
N PHE A 65 8.78 -9.49 12.20
CA PHE A 65 8.20 -8.80 13.35
C PHE A 65 6.72 -8.47 13.14
N LEU A 66 6.33 -7.85 12.02
CA LEU A 66 4.94 -7.50 11.74
C LEU A 66 4.04 -8.74 11.65
N SER A 67 4.55 -9.86 11.14
CA SER A 67 3.83 -11.14 11.12
C SER A 67 3.60 -11.68 12.55
N SER A 68 4.59 -11.54 13.44
CA SER A 68 4.42 -11.95 14.85
C SER A 68 3.40 -11.06 15.57
N GLN A 69 3.40 -9.75 15.31
CA GLN A 69 2.40 -8.84 15.88
C GLN A 69 1.00 -9.13 15.36
N ALA A 70 0.87 -9.43 14.07
CA ALA A 70 -0.41 -9.82 13.48
C ALA A 70 -0.94 -11.12 14.09
N ALA A 71 -0.08 -12.11 14.36
CA ALA A 71 -0.47 -13.35 15.04
C ALA A 71 -0.99 -13.10 16.47
N GLU A 72 -0.41 -12.13 17.20
CA GLU A 72 -0.93 -11.74 18.52
C GLU A 72 -2.29 -11.03 18.40
N LEU A 73 -2.44 -10.12 17.44
CA LEU A 73 -3.69 -9.40 17.21
C LEU A 73 -4.83 -10.35 16.79
N LEU A 74 -4.55 -11.39 16.00
CA LEU A 74 -5.54 -12.39 15.59
C LEU A 74 -6.07 -13.25 16.75
N LYS A 75 -5.54 -13.13 17.97
CA LYS A 75 -6.17 -13.71 19.18
C LYS A 75 -7.41 -12.92 19.64
N THR A 76 -7.56 -11.68 19.17
CA THR A 76 -8.63 -10.75 19.58
C THR A 76 -9.48 -10.26 18.39
N TYR A 77 -8.88 -10.17 17.20
CA TYR A 77 -9.50 -9.70 15.99
C TYR A 77 -9.69 -10.83 14.98
N ASP A 78 -10.78 -10.82 14.24
CA ASP A 78 -11.05 -11.78 13.16
C ASP A 78 -10.12 -11.59 11.95
N MET A 79 -9.60 -10.37 11.76
CA MET A 79 -8.74 -10.01 10.62
C MET A 79 -7.69 -8.99 11.03
N VAL A 80 -6.52 -9.06 10.37
CA VAL A 80 -5.47 -8.04 10.47
C VAL A 80 -5.10 -7.53 9.08
N ILE A 81 -5.04 -6.21 8.94
CA ILE A 81 -4.61 -5.53 7.71
C ILE A 81 -3.19 -5.01 7.89
N GLY A 82 -2.24 -5.51 7.10
CA GLY A 82 -0.85 -5.04 7.07
C GLY A 82 -0.58 -4.21 5.81
N THR A 83 -0.24 -2.92 5.99
CA THR A 83 0.11 -2.00 4.90
C THR A 83 1.35 -1.17 5.23
N ASP A 84 2.02 -0.67 4.19
CA ASP A 84 2.95 0.44 4.33
C ASP A 84 2.16 1.76 4.50
N VAL A 85 2.79 2.82 5.03
CA VAL A 85 2.09 4.09 5.31
C VAL A 85 1.67 4.86 4.05
N ASP A 86 2.20 4.50 2.90
CA ASP A 86 1.84 5.03 1.58
C ASP A 86 0.86 4.10 0.83
N GLU A 87 0.22 3.16 1.54
CA GLU A 87 -0.73 2.18 0.98
C GLU A 87 -2.09 2.22 1.69
N PHE A 88 -3.14 2.26 0.90
CA PHE A 88 -4.53 2.40 1.35
C PHE A 88 -5.40 1.32 0.72
N LEU A 89 -5.98 0.47 1.55
CA LEU A 89 -6.93 -0.56 1.10
C LEU A 89 -8.33 0.05 1.01
N VAL A 90 -8.88 0.11 -0.18
CA VAL A 90 -10.09 0.89 -0.50
C VAL A 90 -11.13 -0.02 -1.15
N VAL A 91 -12.35 0.03 -0.65
CA VAL A 91 -13.53 -0.57 -1.28
C VAL A 91 -14.07 0.39 -2.34
N ASP A 92 -14.63 -0.13 -3.45
CA ASP A 92 -15.25 0.73 -4.46
C ASP A 92 -16.44 1.49 -3.85
N PRO A 93 -16.43 2.85 -3.88
CA PRO A 93 -17.49 3.66 -3.27
C PRO A 93 -18.90 3.40 -3.83
N LEU A 94 -19.02 2.76 -4.99
CA LEU A 94 -20.33 2.37 -5.53
C LEU A 94 -21.05 1.32 -4.69
N LEU A 95 -20.36 0.64 -3.78
CA LEU A 95 -20.97 -0.35 -2.91
C LEU A 95 -21.61 0.27 -1.67
N ASP A 96 -21.27 1.52 -1.34
CA ASP A 96 -21.81 2.27 -0.19
C ASP A 96 -21.71 1.51 1.15
N VAL A 97 -20.56 0.86 1.36
CA VAL A 97 -20.22 0.11 2.58
C VAL A 97 -18.82 0.49 3.07
N SER A 98 -18.60 0.42 4.37
CA SER A 98 -17.29 0.62 4.99
C SER A 98 -16.32 -0.52 4.64
N LEU A 99 -15.00 -0.28 4.81
CA LEU A 99 -13.99 -1.32 4.63
C LEU A 99 -14.22 -2.52 5.58
N SER A 100 -14.59 -2.26 6.83
CA SER A 100 -14.85 -3.31 7.82
C SER A 100 -16.08 -4.16 7.45
N GLU A 101 -17.18 -3.55 7.05
CA GLU A 101 -18.39 -4.26 6.60
C GLU A 101 -18.11 -5.10 5.36
N PHE A 102 -17.40 -4.52 4.38
CA PHE A 102 -17.02 -5.23 3.16
C PHE A 102 -16.18 -6.47 3.45
N LEU A 103 -15.14 -6.34 4.27
CA LEU A 103 -14.24 -7.44 4.60
C LEU A 103 -14.96 -8.54 5.39
N SER A 104 -15.84 -8.18 6.33
CA SER A 104 -16.60 -9.13 7.15
C SER A 104 -17.60 -9.95 6.34
N ALA A 105 -18.05 -9.46 5.18
CA ALA A 105 -18.95 -10.15 4.28
C ALA A 105 -18.25 -11.09 3.29
N LEU A 106 -16.92 -11.14 3.27
CA LEU A 106 -16.17 -11.99 2.35
C LEU A 106 -16.22 -13.46 2.76
N PRO A 107 -16.20 -14.40 1.79
CA PRO A 107 -16.06 -15.83 2.09
C PRO A 107 -14.74 -16.10 2.82
N GLU A 108 -14.74 -17.05 3.74
CA GLU A 108 -13.55 -17.42 4.51
C GLU A 108 -12.35 -17.78 3.61
N ARG A 109 -11.23 -17.14 3.88
CA ARG A 109 -9.93 -17.37 3.23
C ARG A 109 -8.84 -16.93 4.18
N THR A 110 -7.69 -17.58 4.14
CA THR A 110 -6.49 -17.22 4.90
C THR A 110 -6.00 -15.80 4.61
N SER A 111 -6.21 -15.29 3.38
CA SER A 111 -5.81 -13.93 3.02
C SER A 111 -6.61 -13.34 1.87
N TYR A 112 -6.67 -12.00 1.83
CA TYR A 112 -7.27 -11.24 0.73
C TYR A 112 -6.31 -10.16 0.23
N SER A 113 -6.42 -9.87 -1.07
CA SER A 113 -5.63 -8.84 -1.75
C SER A 113 -6.54 -7.85 -2.44
N GLY A 114 -6.21 -6.56 -2.36
CA GLY A 114 -6.74 -5.55 -3.26
C GLY A 114 -5.99 -5.58 -4.60
N LEU A 115 -6.65 -5.13 -5.68
CA LEU A 115 -5.94 -4.88 -6.94
C LEU A 115 -5.03 -3.67 -6.78
N GLY A 116 -3.76 -3.80 -7.13
CA GLY A 116 -2.76 -2.72 -6.98
C GLY A 116 -2.98 -1.56 -7.95
N ILE A 117 -3.18 -0.39 -7.39
CA ILE A 117 -3.36 0.90 -8.07
C ILE A 117 -2.18 1.80 -7.69
N ASP A 118 -1.16 1.86 -8.54
CA ASP A 118 0.06 2.65 -8.29
C ASP A 118 -0.14 4.07 -8.81
N VAL A 119 -0.51 5.00 -7.94
CA VAL A 119 -0.82 6.39 -8.26
C VAL A 119 0.46 7.14 -8.55
N GLY A 120 0.51 7.82 -9.69
CA GLY A 120 1.66 8.62 -10.08
C GLY A 120 1.25 10.01 -10.55
N GLN A 121 2.11 11.01 -10.30
CA GLN A 121 1.93 12.35 -10.85
C GLN A 121 2.02 12.33 -12.37
N HIS A 122 1.04 12.94 -13.05
CA HIS A 122 1.14 13.26 -14.49
C HIS A 122 1.84 14.62 -14.64
N LEU A 123 3.12 14.63 -15.03
CA LEU A 123 3.97 15.83 -14.97
C LEU A 123 3.47 17.02 -15.79
N GLU A 124 2.68 16.78 -16.83
CA GLU A 124 2.16 17.84 -17.71
C GLU A 124 0.78 18.37 -17.25
N LEU A 125 0.01 17.58 -16.51
CA LEU A 125 -1.38 17.90 -16.15
C LEU A 125 -1.58 18.18 -14.68
N GLU A 126 -0.65 17.78 -13.82
CA GLU A 126 -0.80 17.83 -12.35
C GLU A 126 0.38 18.56 -11.71
N GLY A 127 0.07 19.55 -10.86
CA GLY A 127 1.08 20.31 -10.11
C GLY A 127 1.68 19.56 -8.92
N GLU A 128 2.43 20.26 -8.07
CA GLU A 128 2.91 19.75 -6.78
C GLU A 128 1.72 19.39 -5.88
N ILE A 129 1.92 18.41 -5.00
CA ILE A 129 0.86 17.94 -4.11
C ILE A 129 0.75 18.85 -2.86
N ASP A 130 -0.47 19.26 -2.56
CA ASP A 130 -0.82 19.95 -1.31
C ASP A 130 -1.23 18.91 -0.27
N ALA A 131 -0.45 18.77 0.80
CA ALA A 131 -0.70 17.79 1.86
C ALA A 131 -2.01 18.03 2.63
N SER A 132 -2.57 19.24 2.59
CA SER A 132 -3.82 19.58 3.28
C SER A 132 -5.06 19.05 2.58
N LYS A 133 -4.97 18.77 1.27
CA LYS A 133 -6.07 18.30 0.44
C LYS A 133 -6.02 16.78 0.25
N PRO A 134 -7.14 16.13 -0.07
CA PRO A 134 -7.15 14.72 -0.48
C PRO A 134 -6.19 14.47 -1.66
N PHE A 135 -5.44 13.36 -1.61
CA PHE A 135 -4.49 13.04 -2.67
C PHE A 135 -5.18 12.77 -4.00
N LEU A 136 -6.34 12.10 -3.98
CA LEU A 136 -7.08 11.74 -5.18
C LEU A 136 -7.90 12.89 -5.78
N GLU A 137 -7.99 14.05 -5.10
CA GLU A 137 -8.43 15.32 -5.72
C GLU A 137 -7.36 15.93 -6.61
N GLN A 138 -6.09 15.56 -6.43
CA GLN A 138 -4.92 16.16 -7.08
C GLN A 138 -4.19 15.17 -8.00
N ARG A 139 -4.51 13.87 -7.91
CA ARG A 139 -3.91 12.78 -8.68
C ARG A 139 -5.00 11.93 -9.30
N HIS A 140 -5.06 12.00 -10.62
CA HIS A 140 -6.15 11.40 -11.39
C HIS A 140 -5.71 10.16 -12.16
N TYR A 141 -4.40 9.83 -12.15
CA TYR A 141 -3.86 8.77 -12.99
C TYR A 141 -3.08 7.76 -12.17
N ALA A 142 -3.21 6.49 -12.56
CA ALA A 142 -2.49 5.40 -11.92
C ALA A 142 -2.09 4.32 -12.91
N GLN A 143 -1.04 3.60 -12.58
CA GLN A 143 -0.65 2.36 -13.25
C GLN A 143 -1.27 1.16 -12.53
N LEU A 144 -1.96 0.27 -13.25
CA LEU A 144 -2.37 -1.03 -12.71
C LEU A 144 -1.12 -1.89 -12.45
N SER A 145 -0.90 -2.28 -11.21
CA SER A 145 0.39 -2.81 -10.75
C SER A 145 0.28 -4.16 -10.08
N THR A 146 0.91 -5.18 -10.67
CA THR A 146 1.07 -6.51 -10.03
C THR A 146 1.92 -6.46 -8.76
N ARG A 147 2.78 -5.44 -8.63
CA ARG A 147 3.63 -5.25 -7.45
C ARG A 147 2.81 -4.85 -6.23
N TYR A 148 1.82 -3.99 -6.43
CA TYR A 148 0.97 -3.49 -5.35
C TYR A 148 -0.33 -4.28 -5.17
N SER A 149 -0.56 -5.35 -5.95
CA SER A 149 -1.57 -6.35 -5.62
C SER A 149 -1.01 -7.28 -4.54
N LYS A 150 -1.11 -6.84 -3.29
CA LYS A 150 -0.50 -7.48 -2.12
C LYS A 150 -1.54 -8.23 -1.28
N SER A 151 -1.12 -9.31 -0.59
CA SER A 151 -1.96 -10.03 0.38
C SER A 151 -1.96 -9.29 1.72
N THR A 152 -2.59 -8.12 1.76
CA THR A 152 -2.55 -7.22 2.92
C THR A 152 -3.45 -7.64 4.07
N VAL A 153 -4.53 -8.38 3.81
CA VAL A 153 -5.47 -8.84 4.83
C VAL A 153 -5.21 -10.31 5.13
N ILE A 154 -5.13 -10.68 6.40
CA ILE A 154 -5.03 -12.06 6.88
C ILE A 154 -6.06 -12.34 7.97
N THR A 155 -6.55 -13.58 8.03
CA THR A 155 -7.55 -14.08 9.01
C THR A 155 -6.98 -15.16 9.93
N GLU A 156 -5.76 -15.61 9.65
CA GLU A 156 -5.06 -16.66 10.39
C GLU A 156 -3.62 -16.25 10.67
N PRO A 157 -2.98 -16.78 11.72
CA PRO A 157 -1.59 -16.46 12.07
C PRO A 157 -0.60 -17.04 11.05
N VAL A 158 -0.45 -16.36 9.94
CA VAL A 158 0.45 -16.72 8.83
C VAL A 158 1.55 -15.67 8.65
N ALA A 159 2.68 -16.09 8.09
CA ALA A 159 3.80 -15.18 7.84
C ALA A 159 3.65 -14.50 6.47
N TRP A 160 3.75 -13.18 6.44
CA TRP A 160 3.94 -12.45 5.20
C TRP A 160 5.34 -12.67 4.60
N GLY A 161 5.43 -12.58 3.29
CA GLY A 161 6.70 -12.36 2.59
C GLY A 161 7.04 -10.87 2.53
N SER A 162 8.29 -10.55 2.19
CA SER A 162 8.79 -9.17 2.08
C SER A 162 7.79 -8.23 1.38
N GLY A 163 7.57 -7.06 1.98
CA GLY A 163 6.65 -6.03 1.46
C GLY A 163 5.20 -6.47 1.36
N PHE A 164 4.74 -7.45 2.12
CA PHE A 164 3.37 -8.01 2.09
C PHE A 164 2.97 -8.64 0.73
N HIS A 165 3.93 -8.88 -0.16
CA HIS A 165 3.64 -9.36 -1.53
C HIS A 165 2.98 -10.75 -1.61
N ARG A 166 3.05 -11.53 -0.55
CA ARG A 166 2.42 -12.86 -0.44
C ARG A 166 2.27 -13.25 1.02
N VAL A 167 1.38 -14.21 1.26
CA VAL A 167 1.31 -14.98 2.49
C VAL A 167 1.96 -16.34 2.25
N ARG A 168 2.83 -16.79 3.15
CA ARG A 168 3.49 -18.09 3.01
C ARG A 168 2.46 -19.22 3.12
N ASN A 169 2.56 -20.20 2.24
CA ASN A 169 1.72 -21.41 2.21
C ASN A 169 0.20 -21.15 2.01
N SER A 170 -0.19 -19.97 1.59
CA SER A 170 -1.57 -19.64 1.29
C SER A 170 -1.75 -19.20 -0.16
N ASN A 171 -2.93 -19.43 -0.72
CA ASN A 171 -3.24 -19.01 -2.08
C ASN A 171 -3.42 -17.49 -2.17
N PHE A 172 -3.21 -16.95 -3.35
CA PHE A 172 -3.38 -15.54 -3.66
C PHE A 172 -4.74 -15.29 -4.33
N HIS A 173 -5.47 -14.28 -3.85
CA HIS A 173 -6.75 -13.91 -4.43
C HIS A 173 -6.98 -12.39 -4.34
N ILE A 174 -7.16 -11.76 -5.50
CA ILE A 174 -7.59 -10.35 -5.58
C ILE A 174 -9.11 -10.31 -5.55
N VAL A 175 -9.64 -9.69 -4.51
CA VAL A 175 -11.08 -9.52 -4.31
C VAL A 175 -11.63 -8.52 -5.33
N LYS A 176 -12.84 -8.76 -5.81
CA LYS A 176 -13.55 -7.81 -6.67
C LYS A 176 -13.92 -6.56 -5.85
N ASP A 177 -13.83 -5.39 -6.46
CA ASP A 177 -14.17 -4.09 -5.88
C ASP A 177 -13.34 -3.70 -4.64
N LEU A 178 -12.19 -4.38 -4.43
CA LEU A 178 -11.18 -4.05 -3.44
C LEU A 178 -9.88 -3.64 -4.14
N TYR A 179 -9.33 -2.48 -3.77
CA TYR A 179 -8.15 -1.88 -4.38
C TYR A 179 -7.10 -1.57 -3.32
N LEU A 180 -5.82 -1.73 -3.65
CA LEU A 180 -4.72 -1.21 -2.85
C LEU A 180 -4.09 -0.02 -3.58
N PHE A 181 -4.46 1.18 -3.16
CA PHE A 181 -3.86 2.42 -3.67
C PHE A 181 -2.49 2.62 -3.03
N HIS A 182 -1.47 2.82 -3.87
CA HIS A 182 -0.10 3.12 -3.43
C HIS A 182 0.29 4.52 -3.92
N PHE A 183 0.80 5.35 -3.01
CA PHE A 183 1.11 6.76 -3.25
C PHE A 183 2.61 7.08 -3.23
N GLY A 184 3.48 6.09 -3.26
CA GLY A 184 4.93 6.31 -3.25
C GLY A 184 5.48 7.11 -4.43
N CYS A 185 4.67 7.30 -5.49
CA CYS A 185 4.98 8.05 -6.71
C CYS A 185 4.11 9.29 -6.87
N VAL A 186 3.49 9.76 -5.82
CA VAL A 186 2.46 10.82 -5.84
C VAL A 186 3.00 12.19 -6.23
N ASP A 187 4.31 12.41 -6.09
CA ASP A 187 4.92 13.72 -6.37
C ASP A 187 6.41 13.58 -6.72
N MET A 188 6.84 14.16 -7.84
CA MET A 188 8.22 14.07 -8.33
C MET A 188 9.19 14.79 -7.40
N LYS A 189 8.86 15.98 -6.94
CA LYS A 189 9.72 16.79 -6.06
C LYS A 189 9.99 16.08 -4.73
N ARG A 190 8.97 15.45 -4.16
CA ARG A 190 9.12 14.62 -2.96
C ARG A 190 9.98 13.38 -3.21
N LEU A 191 9.85 12.77 -4.37
CA LEU A 191 10.68 11.64 -4.75
C LEU A 191 12.14 12.07 -4.92
N GLU A 192 12.40 13.19 -5.57
CA GLU A 192 13.74 13.79 -5.72
C GLU A 192 14.38 14.13 -4.37
N ALA A 193 13.61 14.68 -3.43
CA ALA A 193 14.10 14.92 -2.06
C ALA A 193 14.55 13.61 -1.38
N LYS A 194 13.85 12.49 -1.62
CA LYS A 194 14.29 11.17 -1.12
C LYS A 194 15.57 10.66 -1.79
N PHE A 195 15.90 11.08 -3.01
CA PHE A 195 17.19 10.80 -3.67
C PHE A 195 18.37 11.56 -3.05
N SER A 196 18.10 12.69 -2.42
CA SER A 196 19.12 13.50 -1.73
C SER A 196 19.40 13.03 -0.30
N ASP A 197 18.60 12.09 0.22
CA ASP A 197 18.76 11.51 1.56
C ASP A 197 19.93 10.51 1.58
N LYS A 198 21.08 10.95 2.14
CA LYS A 198 22.31 10.16 2.19
C LYS A 198 22.15 8.84 2.93
N ASP A 199 21.35 8.79 3.98
CA ASP A 199 21.11 7.57 4.76
C ASP A 199 20.36 6.52 3.93
N LYS A 200 19.36 6.92 3.16
CA LYS A 200 18.63 6.03 2.25
C LYS A 200 19.50 5.50 1.13
N ILE A 201 20.34 6.38 0.53
CA ILE A 201 21.27 5.97 -0.54
C ILE A 201 22.28 4.96 0.01
N ALA A 202 22.89 5.23 1.16
CA ALA A 202 23.89 4.36 1.80
C ALA A 202 23.33 2.97 2.15
N THR A 203 22.03 2.86 2.40
CA THR A 203 21.35 1.58 2.70
C THR A 203 20.82 0.85 1.46
N GLY A 204 21.02 1.38 0.24
CA GLY A 204 20.67 0.71 -1.03
C GLY A 204 19.28 1.04 -1.56
N TRP A 205 18.65 2.12 -1.10
CA TRP A 205 17.33 2.57 -1.57
C TRP A 205 17.33 3.17 -3.00
N GLU A 206 18.48 3.55 -3.55
CA GLU A 206 18.58 4.20 -4.87
C GLU A 206 17.84 3.43 -5.98
N ARG A 207 18.01 2.10 -6.01
CA ARG A 207 17.31 1.24 -6.98
C ARG A 207 15.79 1.28 -6.82
N HIS A 208 15.29 1.38 -5.59
CA HIS A 208 13.85 1.47 -5.31
C HIS A 208 13.29 2.82 -5.74
N LEU A 209 14.01 3.91 -5.50
CA LEU A 209 13.63 5.26 -5.91
C LEU A 209 13.58 5.38 -7.44
N LYS A 210 14.60 4.88 -8.16
CA LYS A 210 14.59 4.83 -9.64
C LYS A 210 13.39 4.05 -10.21
N LYS A 211 12.96 2.98 -9.53
CA LYS A 211 11.75 2.24 -9.94
C LYS A 211 10.46 3.02 -9.69
N ARG A 212 10.39 3.81 -8.62
CA ARG A 212 9.25 4.69 -8.32
C ARG A 212 9.15 5.82 -9.34
N ALA A 213 10.24 6.50 -9.66
CA ALA A 213 10.27 7.51 -10.73
C ALA A 213 9.70 6.98 -12.06
N LYS A 214 9.93 5.69 -12.38
CA LYS A 214 9.40 5.06 -13.58
C LYS A 214 7.87 5.05 -13.64
N THR A 215 7.16 4.96 -12.53
CA THR A 215 5.70 5.04 -12.51
C THR A 215 5.22 6.42 -12.92
N ILE A 216 5.86 7.49 -12.45
CA ILE A 216 5.55 8.88 -12.85
C ILE A 216 5.71 9.04 -14.37
N TYR A 217 6.84 8.61 -14.94
CA TYR A 217 7.06 8.67 -16.38
C TYR A 217 6.07 7.82 -17.18
N ASN A 218 5.73 6.62 -16.69
CA ASN A 218 4.73 5.77 -17.33
C ASN A 218 3.34 6.43 -17.32
N VAL A 219 2.97 7.08 -16.23
CA VAL A 219 1.69 7.82 -16.11
C VAL A 219 1.68 9.00 -17.08
N THR A 220 2.75 9.79 -17.15
CA THR A 220 2.85 10.96 -18.02
C THR A 220 2.82 10.61 -19.50
N GLN A 221 3.51 9.54 -19.91
CA GLN A 221 3.69 9.19 -21.33
C GLN A 221 2.76 8.07 -21.81
N GLY A 222 2.10 7.39 -20.88
CA GLY A 222 1.30 6.21 -21.19
C GLY A 222 -0.05 6.55 -21.80
N LYS A 223 -0.57 5.65 -22.64
CA LYS A 223 -1.93 5.77 -23.14
C LYS A 223 -2.92 5.52 -21.99
N ILE A 224 -3.72 6.53 -21.66
CA ILE A 224 -4.78 6.43 -20.66
C ILE A 224 -5.88 5.50 -21.16
N ARG A 225 -6.29 4.57 -20.30
CA ARG A 225 -7.30 3.55 -20.56
C ARG A 225 -8.52 3.74 -19.66
N PRO A 226 -9.73 3.39 -20.12
CA PRO A 226 -10.93 3.44 -19.26
C PRO A 226 -10.83 2.47 -18.10
N TRP A 227 -11.07 2.96 -16.87
CA TRP A 227 -11.07 2.17 -15.62
C TRP A 227 -11.97 0.93 -15.72
N ASN A 228 -13.26 1.15 -16.08
CA ASN A 228 -14.27 0.09 -16.08
C ASN A 228 -13.94 -1.07 -17.04
N SER A 229 -13.15 -0.82 -18.09
CA SER A 229 -12.74 -1.86 -19.05
C SER A 229 -11.47 -2.59 -18.64
N TRP A 230 -10.52 -1.91 -18.00
CA TRP A 230 -9.17 -2.45 -17.78
C TRP A 230 -8.95 -2.99 -16.36
N VAL A 231 -9.60 -2.43 -15.37
CA VAL A 231 -9.50 -2.90 -13.98
C VAL A 231 -10.01 -4.34 -13.83
N PRO A 232 -11.19 -4.73 -14.37
CA PRO A 232 -11.64 -6.13 -14.32
C PRO A 232 -10.69 -7.09 -15.05
N LYS A 233 -10.17 -6.69 -16.22
CA LYS A 233 -9.20 -7.50 -16.99
C LYS A 233 -7.89 -7.69 -16.21
N ALA A 234 -7.35 -6.63 -15.63
CA ALA A 234 -6.13 -6.68 -14.83
C ALA A 234 -6.30 -7.60 -13.61
N ARG A 235 -7.43 -7.50 -12.91
CA ARG A 235 -7.77 -8.39 -11.79
C ARG A 235 -7.81 -9.85 -12.23
N THR A 236 -8.49 -10.17 -13.31
CA THR A 236 -8.59 -11.54 -13.84
C THR A 236 -7.21 -12.08 -14.20
N ILE A 237 -6.42 -11.33 -14.97
CA ILE A 237 -5.06 -11.75 -15.37
C ILE A 237 -4.19 -11.97 -14.14
N GLN A 238 -4.20 -11.06 -13.18
CA GLN A 238 -3.39 -11.15 -11.98
C GLN A 238 -3.86 -12.26 -11.02
N ASN A 239 -5.11 -12.66 -11.06
CA ASN A 239 -5.61 -13.82 -10.31
C ASN A 239 -5.23 -15.16 -10.94
N VAL A 240 -4.97 -15.22 -12.24
CA VAL A 240 -4.69 -16.47 -12.98
C VAL A 240 -3.21 -16.66 -13.22
N VAL A 241 -2.51 -15.63 -13.69
CA VAL A 241 -1.11 -15.75 -14.10
C VAL A 241 -0.18 -15.71 -12.90
N ARG A 242 0.58 -16.79 -12.71
CA ARG A 242 1.54 -16.97 -11.61
C ARG A 242 2.98 -17.04 -12.13
N PRO A 243 3.97 -16.59 -11.33
CA PRO A 243 5.37 -16.84 -11.68
C PRO A 243 5.71 -18.31 -11.49
N PRO A 244 6.68 -18.85 -12.24
CA PRO A 244 7.05 -20.28 -12.16
C PRO A 244 7.52 -20.71 -10.76
N TYR A 245 8.02 -19.76 -9.95
CA TYR A 245 8.59 -20.04 -8.63
C TYR A 245 7.62 -19.78 -7.45
N ALA A 246 6.41 -19.27 -7.69
CA ALA A 246 5.46 -18.99 -6.63
C ALA A 246 4.02 -18.92 -7.14
N TRP A 247 3.16 -19.73 -6.56
CA TRP A 247 1.72 -19.75 -6.83
C TRP A 247 0.92 -18.79 -5.98
N ASN A 248 1.52 -18.26 -4.91
CA ASN A 248 0.88 -17.42 -3.88
C ASN A 248 1.10 -15.91 -4.07
N LYS A 249 1.39 -15.48 -5.28
CA LYS A 249 1.42 -14.07 -5.70
C LYS A 249 1.21 -13.96 -7.21
N PRO A 250 0.79 -12.78 -7.74
CA PRO A 250 0.69 -12.59 -9.18
C PRO A 250 2.07 -12.60 -9.85
N ALA A 251 2.13 -12.93 -11.13
CA ALA A 251 3.35 -12.79 -11.91
C ALA A 251 3.74 -11.30 -11.99
N MET A 252 5.00 -11.00 -11.66
CA MET A 252 5.53 -9.63 -11.59
C MET A 252 5.96 -9.13 -12.97
N PHE A 253 5.05 -9.11 -13.94
CA PHE A 253 5.31 -8.50 -15.24
C PHE A 253 4.89 -7.03 -15.26
N SER A 254 5.62 -6.22 -16.02
CA SER A 254 5.36 -4.79 -16.15
C SER A 254 4.16 -4.55 -17.07
N MET A 255 2.96 -4.59 -16.52
CA MET A 255 1.80 -4.08 -17.24
C MET A 255 1.84 -2.54 -17.18
N LYS A 256 2.20 -1.91 -18.30
CA LYS A 256 2.14 -0.44 -18.41
C LYS A 256 0.73 -0.01 -18.81
N ILE A 257 -0.25 -0.38 -18.02
CA ILE A 257 -1.65 0.00 -18.22
C ILE A 257 -1.92 1.18 -17.30
N ILE A 258 -2.08 2.35 -17.90
CA ILE A 258 -2.44 3.57 -17.20
C ILE A 258 -3.94 3.75 -17.29
N VAL A 259 -4.55 4.05 -16.15
CA VAL A 259 -5.98 4.32 -16.04
C VAL A 259 -6.23 5.69 -15.42
N GLU A 260 -7.32 6.32 -15.82
CA GLU A 260 -7.87 7.47 -15.12
C GLU A 260 -8.70 6.98 -13.94
N ILE A 261 -8.40 7.51 -12.73
CA ILE A 261 -9.09 7.17 -11.49
C ILE A 261 -10.45 7.86 -11.49
N PRO A 262 -11.56 7.13 -11.33
CA PRO A 262 -12.90 7.70 -11.34
C PRO A 262 -13.15 8.73 -10.24
N GLU A 263 -14.00 9.72 -10.52
CA GLU A 263 -14.34 10.81 -9.59
C GLU A 263 -14.83 10.35 -8.22
N ARG A 264 -15.51 9.18 -8.16
CA ARG A 264 -16.01 8.62 -6.91
C ARG A 264 -14.95 8.33 -5.85
N PHE A 265 -13.67 8.23 -6.24
CA PHE A 265 -12.55 8.05 -5.31
C PHE A 265 -11.95 9.36 -4.79
N ARG A 266 -12.24 10.51 -5.40
CA ARG A 266 -11.50 11.77 -5.18
C ARG A 266 -11.42 12.23 -3.73
N LYS A 267 -12.46 12.00 -2.92
CA LYS A 267 -12.54 12.50 -1.54
C LYS A 267 -12.02 11.56 -0.48
N LEU A 268 -11.55 10.36 -0.85
CA LEU A 268 -11.27 9.28 0.12
C LEU A 268 -9.93 9.42 0.86
N ILE A 269 -8.89 9.96 0.27
CA ILE A 269 -7.52 9.94 0.81
C ILE A 269 -6.86 11.30 0.68
#